data_c04e82f59a8e543436ed7e17d6fedd12
#
_entry.id   c04e82f59a8e543436ed7e17d6fedd12
#
_cell.length_a   1.000
_cell.length_b   1.000
_cell.length_c   1.000
_cell.angle_alpha   90.00
_cell.angle_beta   90.00
_cell.angle_gamma   90.00
#
_symmetry.space_group_name_H-M   'P 1'
#
loop_
_entity.id
_entity.type
_entity.pdbx_description
1 polymer ?
#
loop_
_entity_poly.entity_id
_entity_poly.type
_entity_poly.pdbx_seq_one_letter_code
_entity_poly.pdbx_strand_id
1 'polypeptide(L)'
;MSEQIVIVGFGPVAARLVDELLPAVRSGEVRLAVVGEEAEAAYNRVLVADLGVGRTTAEALALSDAAALVAEGVDVRLGVRVRRVDRARQQVLLSSGDSVHYDRLVFATGSRPVIPNLTGINPDPASPVLPAGVTALRDLRDADVLRRAVDGGKRVVVLGGGVLGLETALAAAEEGATVTVVHNGPHPLGRNIDRGGGAVLAAGLRRCGVRMAGNARSTGVEHNGPDGGFSALLLDDGSAIDGDLLVISCGVRPRTELAEGCGLSTGAGILVDHRLRAHHEPHIFAIGDCAEVRCPAPDCAACRNAKGPAGLVGPGWRQAEWLAEYLTLLAAGAVDDAEVLPELPAEQPGVIVLKARGLNMAVAGDNSADPWDEDALTAGAAQGRPRLQVAQWSDPEHGRYVKMTTRGGVLEGLVAVGMPRTAAELVGLFERGAELPADRSLLLRLDGPDQPQAAGPADPAGTVCRCAGVSGSTITAAVADGCSTVPEVSRATRAGTGCGGCHEDIKGLIERHFQAVTAA
;
A
#
# COMPACT_ATOMS: atom_id res chain seq x y z
N MET A 1 -35.72 11.90 -2.25
CA MET A 1 -35.00 12.76 -1.27
C MET A 1 -33.54 12.42 -1.41
N SER A 2 -32.62 13.40 -1.38
CA SER A 2 -31.18 13.12 -1.49
C SER A 2 -30.69 12.34 -0.27
N GLU A 3 -29.94 11.28 -0.49
CA GLU A 3 -29.38 10.43 0.56
C GLU A 3 -28.12 11.08 1.18
N GLN A 4 -28.02 11.11 2.51
CA GLN A 4 -26.87 11.67 3.22
C GLN A 4 -25.81 10.59 3.46
N ILE A 5 -24.69 10.68 2.77
CA ILE A 5 -23.53 9.80 2.96
C ILE A 5 -22.50 10.52 3.83
N VAL A 6 -22.03 9.85 4.89
CA VAL A 6 -20.95 10.36 5.75
C VAL A 6 -19.76 9.43 5.66
N ILE A 7 -18.58 9.96 5.31
CA ILE A 7 -17.31 9.24 5.26
C ILE A 7 -16.48 9.62 6.49
N VAL A 8 -16.05 8.64 7.27
CA VAL A 8 -15.19 8.82 8.45
C VAL A 8 -13.76 8.42 8.12
N GLY A 9 -12.87 9.40 8.10
CA GLY A 9 -11.50 9.31 7.63
C GLY A 9 -11.34 9.95 6.24
N PHE A 10 -10.28 10.73 6.03
CA PHE A 10 -9.99 11.36 4.75
C PHE A 10 -8.56 11.05 4.28
N GLY A 11 -8.29 9.77 4.07
CA GLY A 11 -7.07 9.26 3.44
C GLY A 11 -7.24 8.98 1.94
N PRO A 12 -6.23 8.36 1.28
CA PRO A 12 -6.22 8.11 -0.18
C PRO A 12 -7.44 7.33 -0.70
N VAL A 13 -7.95 6.39 0.09
CA VAL A 13 -9.11 5.57 -0.30
C VAL A 13 -10.42 6.37 -0.19
N ALA A 14 -10.55 7.18 0.87
CA ALA A 14 -11.69 8.09 1.02
C ALA A 14 -11.71 9.16 -0.07
N ALA A 15 -10.55 9.72 -0.44
CA ALA A 15 -10.45 10.67 -1.55
C ALA A 15 -10.97 10.07 -2.86
N ARG A 16 -10.59 8.81 -3.15
CA ARG A 16 -11.10 8.08 -4.32
C ARG A 16 -12.62 7.94 -4.28
N LEU A 17 -13.18 7.55 -3.13
CA LEU A 17 -14.62 7.43 -2.95
C LEU A 17 -15.35 8.76 -3.15
N VAL A 18 -14.80 9.85 -2.57
CA VAL A 18 -15.36 11.22 -2.75
C VAL A 18 -15.39 11.58 -4.22
N ASP A 19 -14.27 11.41 -4.93
CA ASP A 19 -14.18 11.77 -6.36
C ASP A 19 -15.18 10.98 -7.22
N GLU A 20 -15.37 9.69 -6.94
CA GLU A 20 -16.33 8.84 -7.69
C GLU A 20 -17.80 9.20 -7.36
N LEU A 21 -18.08 9.76 -6.18
CA LEU A 21 -19.43 10.21 -5.79
C LEU A 21 -19.74 11.64 -6.27
N LEU A 22 -18.76 12.45 -6.74
CA LEU A 22 -19.00 13.82 -7.19
C LEU A 22 -20.10 13.96 -8.25
N PRO A 23 -20.24 13.07 -9.25
CA PRO A 23 -21.35 13.13 -10.20
C PRO A 23 -22.73 13.06 -9.51
N ALA A 24 -22.90 12.18 -8.53
CA ALA A 24 -24.14 12.03 -7.77
C ALA A 24 -24.38 13.20 -6.80
N VAL A 25 -23.34 13.86 -6.32
CA VAL A 25 -23.43 15.10 -5.54
C VAL A 25 -23.92 16.25 -6.44
N ARG A 26 -23.34 16.40 -7.64
CA ARG A 26 -23.73 17.43 -8.62
C ARG A 26 -25.17 17.28 -9.12
N SER A 27 -25.64 16.03 -9.29
CA SER A 27 -27.05 15.76 -9.67
C SER A 27 -28.03 15.98 -8.51
N GLY A 28 -27.53 16.12 -7.27
CA GLY A 28 -28.36 16.28 -6.07
C GLY A 28 -28.98 14.97 -5.54
N GLU A 29 -28.56 13.83 -6.07
CA GLU A 29 -28.99 12.51 -5.60
C GLU A 29 -28.36 12.17 -4.23
N VAL A 30 -27.13 12.63 -4.00
CA VAL A 30 -26.34 12.41 -2.79
C VAL A 30 -25.93 13.74 -2.17
N ARG A 31 -26.04 13.83 -0.84
CA ARG A 31 -25.35 14.81 -0.01
C ARG A 31 -24.17 14.12 0.66
N LEU A 32 -22.99 14.66 0.51
CA LEU A 32 -21.76 14.04 0.95
C LEU A 32 -21.08 14.85 2.04
N ALA A 33 -20.74 14.22 3.16
CA ALA A 33 -19.88 14.79 4.18
C ALA A 33 -18.66 13.90 4.41
N VAL A 34 -17.48 14.49 4.52
CA VAL A 34 -16.24 13.78 4.85
C VAL A 34 -15.58 14.39 6.09
N VAL A 35 -15.23 13.55 7.06
CA VAL A 35 -14.64 13.96 8.33
C VAL A 35 -13.24 13.39 8.46
N GLY A 36 -12.21 14.25 8.47
CA GLY A 36 -10.79 13.92 8.61
C GLY A 36 -10.24 14.38 9.97
N GLU A 37 -9.53 13.48 10.67
CA GLU A 37 -8.83 13.83 11.92
C GLU A 37 -7.61 14.72 11.69
N GLU A 38 -6.93 14.56 10.54
CA GLU A 38 -5.80 15.37 10.13
C GLU A 38 -6.27 16.75 9.65
N ALA A 39 -5.44 17.76 9.82
CA ALA A 39 -5.73 19.13 9.36
C ALA A 39 -5.61 19.26 7.84
N GLU A 40 -4.89 18.36 7.22
CA GLU A 40 -4.63 18.32 5.79
C GLU A 40 -5.69 17.48 5.07
N ALA A 41 -6.02 17.86 3.83
CA ALA A 41 -6.80 17.04 2.93
C ALA A 41 -6.02 15.77 2.54
N ALA A 42 -6.69 14.84 1.86
CA ALA A 42 -6.07 13.57 1.48
C ALA A 42 -4.79 13.75 0.65
N TYR A 43 -3.76 13.02 1.00
CA TYR A 43 -2.46 13.01 0.34
C TYR A 43 -1.94 11.58 0.16
N ASN A 44 -0.99 11.40 -0.76
CA ASN A 44 -0.39 10.11 -1.08
C ASN A 44 0.57 9.64 0.02
N ARG A 45 0.10 8.73 0.88
CA ARG A 45 0.88 8.17 1.99
C ARG A 45 1.96 7.18 1.53
N VAL A 46 1.90 6.68 0.31
CA VAL A 46 2.90 5.74 -0.22
C VAL A 46 4.24 6.45 -0.40
N LEU A 47 4.23 7.74 -0.70
CA LEU A 47 5.43 8.55 -0.94
C LEU A 47 5.90 9.35 0.30
N VAL A 48 5.42 9.03 1.49
CA VAL A 48 5.83 9.72 2.74
C VAL A 48 7.32 9.55 3.03
N ALA A 49 7.93 8.42 2.65
CA ALA A 49 9.38 8.24 2.76
C ALA A 49 10.14 9.21 1.83
N ASP A 50 9.70 9.39 0.58
CA ASP A 50 10.30 10.35 -0.36
C ASP A 50 10.16 11.80 0.11
N LEU A 51 9.01 12.14 0.71
CA LEU A 51 8.84 13.43 1.37
C LEU A 51 9.83 13.61 2.53
N GLY A 52 9.96 12.59 3.38
CA GLY A 52 10.85 12.59 4.54
C GLY A 52 12.33 12.68 4.21
N VAL A 53 12.72 12.42 2.96
CA VAL A 53 14.10 12.62 2.49
C VAL A 53 14.23 13.78 1.49
N GLY A 54 13.12 14.48 1.19
CA GLY A 54 13.10 15.69 0.36
C GLY A 54 13.12 15.48 -1.14
N ARG A 55 12.72 14.32 -1.61
CA ARG A 55 12.57 14.03 -3.04
C ARG A 55 11.28 14.58 -3.63
N THR A 56 10.33 14.90 -2.78
CA THR A 56 9.03 15.46 -3.16
C THR A 56 8.58 16.50 -2.14
N THR A 57 7.48 17.19 -2.42
CA THR A 57 6.87 18.18 -1.52
C THR A 57 5.49 17.73 -1.07
N ALA A 58 4.96 18.32 0.02
CA ALA A 58 3.62 18.01 0.51
C ALA A 58 2.54 18.36 -0.53
N GLU A 59 2.74 19.44 -1.30
CA GLU A 59 1.82 19.86 -2.37
C GLU A 59 1.78 18.83 -3.51
N ALA A 60 2.94 18.25 -3.85
CA ALA A 60 3.01 17.20 -4.89
C ALA A 60 2.37 15.88 -4.46
N LEU A 61 2.22 15.68 -3.15
CA LEU A 61 1.53 14.53 -2.58
C LEU A 61 0.01 14.70 -2.49
N ALA A 62 -0.51 15.92 -2.63
CA ALA A 62 -1.95 16.18 -2.49
C ALA A 62 -2.77 15.35 -3.49
N LEU A 63 -3.78 14.64 -2.98
CA LEU A 63 -4.75 13.87 -3.77
C LEU A 63 -6.10 14.58 -3.88
N SER A 64 -6.37 15.53 -3.00
CA SER A 64 -7.63 16.29 -2.97
C SER A 64 -7.38 17.74 -2.60
N ASP A 65 -8.19 18.62 -3.15
CA ASP A 65 -8.30 20.02 -2.76
C ASP A 65 -9.61 20.22 -1.99
N ALA A 66 -9.51 20.49 -0.69
CA ALA A 66 -10.67 20.69 0.18
C ALA A 66 -11.55 21.87 -0.26
N ALA A 67 -10.94 22.96 -0.74
CA ALA A 67 -11.69 24.13 -1.21
C ALA A 67 -12.47 23.82 -2.49
N ALA A 68 -11.86 23.09 -3.42
CA ALA A 68 -12.54 22.61 -4.63
C ALA A 68 -13.70 21.68 -4.30
N LEU A 69 -13.53 20.74 -3.36
CA LEU A 69 -14.61 19.84 -2.93
C LEU A 69 -15.77 20.58 -2.27
N VAL A 70 -15.50 21.61 -1.45
CA VAL A 70 -16.53 22.47 -0.85
C VAL A 70 -17.30 23.24 -1.95
N ALA A 71 -16.60 23.73 -2.97
CA ALA A 71 -17.25 24.39 -4.12
C ALA A 71 -18.15 23.43 -4.92
N GLU A 72 -17.86 22.15 -4.91
CA GLU A 72 -18.68 21.07 -5.51
C GLU A 72 -19.85 20.63 -4.61
N GLY A 73 -20.00 21.20 -3.41
CA GLY A 73 -21.10 20.91 -2.49
C GLY A 73 -20.82 19.81 -1.46
N VAL A 74 -19.57 19.37 -1.30
CA VAL A 74 -19.17 18.40 -0.27
C VAL A 74 -18.95 19.12 1.07
N ASP A 75 -19.52 18.62 2.17
CA ASP A 75 -19.21 19.08 3.54
C ASP A 75 -17.87 18.47 3.99
N VAL A 76 -16.79 19.23 3.89
CA VAL A 76 -15.43 18.81 4.24
C VAL A 76 -15.06 19.34 5.63
N ARG A 77 -14.79 18.42 6.57
CA ARG A 77 -14.41 18.73 7.96
C ARG A 77 -13.04 18.16 8.28
N LEU A 78 -12.01 18.99 8.25
CA LEU A 78 -10.63 18.64 8.56
C LEU A 78 -10.25 19.05 9.99
N GLY A 79 -9.27 18.34 10.59
CA GLY A 79 -8.83 18.55 11.97
C GLY A 79 -9.89 18.15 13.00
N VAL A 80 -10.90 17.36 12.60
CA VAL A 80 -12.03 16.98 13.43
C VAL A 80 -12.11 15.47 13.55
N ARG A 81 -12.07 14.98 14.80
CA ARG A 81 -12.18 13.54 15.09
C ARG A 81 -13.63 13.15 15.30
N VAL A 82 -14.08 12.04 14.72
CA VAL A 82 -15.32 11.38 15.14
C VAL A 82 -15.05 10.63 16.46
N ARG A 83 -15.78 11.02 17.51
CA ARG A 83 -15.65 10.42 18.86
C ARG A 83 -16.53 9.20 19.06
N ARG A 84 -17.71 9.21 18.45
CA ARG A 84 -18.70 8.17 18.63
C ARG A 84 -19.65 8.11 17.43
N VAL A 85 -20.13 6.92 17.11
CA VAL A 85 -21.22 6.67 16.19
C VAL A 85 -22.45 6.25 17.01
N ASP A 86 -23.56 6.95 16.85
CA ASP A 86 -24.87 6.58 17.40
C ASP A 86 -25.71 5.93 16.30
N ARG A 87 -25.68 4.62 16.25
CA ARG A 87 -26.40 3.81 15.23
C ARG A 87 -27.91 3.97 15.32
N ALA A 88 -28.45 4.10 16.55
CA ALA A 88 -29.89 4.21 16.76
C ALA A 88 -30.45 5.56 16.24
N ARG A 89 -29.63 6.62 16.32
CA ARG A 89 -29.99 7.94 15.80
C ARG A 89 -29.42 8.23 14.41
N GLN A 90 -28.64 7.32 13.87
CA GLN A 90 -27.89 7.49 12.62
C GLN A 90 -27.08 8.80 12.60
N GLN A 91 -26.27 9.01 13.63
CA GLN A 91 -25.43 10.21 13.79
C GLN A 91 -24.00 9.86 14.14
N VAL A 92 -23.06 10.65 13.62
CA VAL A 92 -21.68 10.69 14.09
C VAL A 92 -21.48 11.92 14.97
N LEU A 93 -20.85 11.73 16.15
CA LEU A 93 -20.55 12.79 17.11
C LEU A 93 -19.09 13.21 16.96
N LEU A 94 -18.85 14.49 16.79
CA LEU A 94 -17.56 15.09 16.48
C LEU A 94 -16.83 15.60 17.73
N SER A 95 -15.53 15.75 17.63
CA SER A 95 -14.70 16.36 18.69
C SER A 95 -15.00 17.84 18.92
N SER A 96 -15.59 18.53 17.93
CA SER A 96 -16.10 19.89 18.06
C SER A 96 -17.34 20.01 18.95
N GLY A 97 -18.01 18.90 19.25
CA GLY A 97 -19.30 18.87 19.93
C GLY A 97 -20.51 18.77 18.99
N ASP A 98 -20.30 18.95 17.70
CA ASP A 98 -21.35 18.82 16.68
C ASP A 98 -21.72 17.37 16.43
N SER A 99 -22.85 17.16 15.75
CA SER A 99 -23.25 15.87 15.20
C SER A 99 -23.60 16.00 13.71
N VAL A 100 -23.34 14.94 12.94
CA VAL A 100 -23.74 14.83 11.53
C VAL A 100 -24.64 13.61 11.38
N HIS A 101 -25.83 13.82 10.80
CA HIS A 101 -26.74 12.73 10.46
C HIS A 101 -26.27 12.00 9.22
N TYR A 102 -26.52 10.69 9.12
CA TYR A 102 -26.26 9.88 7.94
C TYR A 102 -27.41 8.94 7.61
N ASP A 103 -27.69 8.77 6.32
CA ASP A 103 -28.47 7.64 5.80
C ASP A 103 -27.52 6.47 5.53
N ARG A 104 -26.29 6.77 5.07
CA ARG A 104 -25.20 5.80 4.89
C ARG A 104 -23.92 6.28 5.56
N LEU A 105 -23.22 5.37 6.23
CA LEU A 105 -21.95 5.65 6.89
C LEU A 105 -20.84 4.79 6.30
N VAL A 106 -19.72 5.40 5.93
CA VAL A 106 -18.54 4.69 5.42
C VAL A 106 -17.35 4.91 6.34
N PHE A 107 -16.85 3.84 6.93
CA PHE A 107 -15.56 3.84 7.63
C PHE A 107 -14.43 3.76 6.61
N ALA A 108 -13.59 4.79 6.55
CA ALA A 108 -12.35 4.86 5.79
C ALA A 108 -11.20 5.29 6.72
N THR A 109 -11.24 4.81 7.96
CA THR A 109 -10.35 5.22 9.07
C THR A 109 -8.91 4.74 8.90
N GLY A 110 -8.67 3.84 7.95
CA GLY A 110 -7.34 3.35 7.62
C GLY A 110 -6.69 2.53 8.72
N SER A 111 -5.38 2.67 8.85
CA SER A 111 -4.56 1.95 9.82
C SER A 111 -3.60 2.88 10.56
N ARG A 112 -3.09 2.42 11.70
CA ARG A 112 -2.06 3.10 12.49
C ARG A 112 -0.79 2.24 12.56
N PRO A 113 0.38 2.85 12.79
CA PRO A 113 1.61 2.11 12.98
C PRO A 113 1.54 1.22 14.23
N VAL A 114 2.17 0.07 14.16
CA VAL A 114 2.41 -0.79 15.32
C VAL A 114 3.65 -0.27 16.03
N ILE A 115 3.44 0.22 17.25
CA ILE A 115 4.54 0.58 18.16
C ILE A 115 4.83 -0.64 19.05
N PRO A 116 6.00 -1.27 18.93
CA PRO A 116 6.34 -2.41 19.76
C PRO A 116 6.51 -1.99 21.24
N ASN A 117 6.23 -2.94 22.14
CA ASN A 117 6.44 -2.70 23.57
C ASN A 117 7.94 -2.74 23.89
N LEU A 118 8.57 -1.57 23.91
CA LEU A 118 9.99 -1.37 24.21
C LEU A 118 10.13 -0.51 25.45
N THR A 119 11.07 -0.87 26.33
CA THR A 119 11.42 -0.02 27.48
C THR A 119 11.87 1.36 26.97
N GLY A 120 11.41 2.44 27.59
CA GLY A 120 11.73 3.82 27.17
C GLY A 120 10.82 4.39 26.08
N ILE A 121 9.87 3.61 25.56
CA ILE A 121 8.77 4.09 24.72
C ILE A 121 7.47 3.90 25.51
N ASN A 122 6.62 4.90 25.53
CA ASN A 122 5.27 4.78 26.10
C ASN A 122 4.27 4.45 24.98
N PRO A 123 3.86 3.18 24.80
CA PRO A 123 2.92 2.79 23.77
C PRO A 123 1.49 2.96 24.30
N ASP A 124 0.93 4.17 24.26
CA ASP A 124 -0.53 4.29 24.28
C ASP A 124 -1.05 3.91 22.88
N PRO A 125 -1.70 2.75 22.71
CA PRO A 125 -2.20 2.34 21.39
C PRO A 125 -3.25 3.30 20.83
N ALA A 126 -3.93 4.07 21.67
CA ALA A 126 -4.97 4.99 21.25
C ALA A 126 -4.40 6.36 20.87
N SER A 127 -3.29 6.76 21.47
CA SER A 127 -2.63 8.04 21.21
C SER A 127 -1.13 7.95 21.53
N PRO A 128 -0.32 7.26 20.72
CA PRO A 128 1.09 7.07 21.01
C PRO A 128 1.82 8.42 20.94
N VAL A 129 2.24 8.92 22.09
CA VAL A 129 3.20 10.01 22.17
C VAL A 129 4.59 9.39 22.16
N LEU A 130 5.27 9.49 21.02
CA LEU A 130 6.63 9.00 20.87
C LEU A 130 7.61 10.02 21.47
N PRO A 131 8.68 9.55 22.17
CA PRO A 131 9.68 10.44 22.70
C PRO A 131 10.49 11.15 21.61
N ALA A 132 11.20 12.20 21.95
CA ALA A 132 12.05 12.94 21.02
C ALA A 132 13.07 12.02 20.33
N GLY A 133 13.22 12.16 19.01
CA GLY A 133 14.09 11.30 18.21
C GLY A 133 13.50 9.93 17.87
N VAL A 134 12.19 9.70 18.14
CA VAL A 134 11.48 8.48 17.71
C VAL A 134 10.27 8.87 16.86
N THR A 135 10.09 8.22 15.72
CA THR A 135 8.95 8.42 14.81
C THR A 135 8.47 7.10 14.22
N ALA A 136 7.25 7.03 13.74
CA ALA A 136 6.69 5.82 13.13
C ALA A 136 6.51 5.92 11.61
N LEU A 137 6.88 7.02 11.00
CA LEU A 137 6.78 7.36 9.57
C LEU A 137 5.45 6.93 8.93
N ARG A 138 4.39 7.64 9.28
CA ARG A 138 3.04 7.37 8.77
C ARG A 138 2.36 8.57 8.12
N ASP A 139 2.67 9.77 8.59
CA ASP A 139 2.04 11.03 8.17
C ASP A 139 3.08 12.10 7.80
N LEU A 140 2.58 13.30 7.45
CA LEU A 140 3.44 14.43 7.06
C LEU A 140 4.33 14.91 8.20
N ARG A 141 3.86 14.84 9.45
CA ARG A 141 4.65 15.25 10.63
C ARG A 141 5.81 14.29 10.87
N ASP A 142 5.57 12.99 10.68
CA ASP A 142 6.61 11.97 10.73
C ASP A 142 7.67 12.19 9.65
N ALA A 143 7.23 12.56 8.43
CA ALA A 143 8.12 12.90 7.32
C ALA A 143 9.02 14.11 7.65
N ASP A 144 8.47 15.15 8.30
CA ASP A 144 9.24 16.30 8.75
C ASP A 144 10.31 15.93 9.79
N VAL A 145 10.02 14.97 10.67
CA VAL A 145 11.00 14.45 11.64
C VAL A 145 12.16 13.76 10.92
N LEU A 146 11.85 12.89 9.96
CA LEU A 146 12.85 12.21 9.14
C LEU A 146 13.67 13.22 8.31
N ARG A 147 13.00 14.20 7.68
CA ARG A 147 13.65 15.24 6.90
C ARG A 147 14.70 16.00 7.68
N ARG A 148 14.36 16.49 8.88
CA ARG A 148 15.31 17.19 9.74
C ARG A 148 16.49 16.33 10.16
N ALA A 149 16.30 15.02 10.32
CA ALA A 149 17.37 14.11 10.65
C ALA A 149 18.31 13.89 9.46
N VAL A 150 17.78 13.69 8.26
CA VAL A 150 18.56 13.52 7.02
C VAL A 150 19.35 14.79 6.70
N ASP A 151 18.72 15.97 6.69
CA ASP A 151 19.36 17.27 6.46
C ASP A 151 20.45 17.58 7.50
N GLY A 152 20.26 17.13 8.73
CA GLY A 152 21.23 17.28 9.82
C GLY A 152 22.36 16.24 9.82
N GLY A 153 22.44 15.34 8.84
CA GLY A 153 23.44 14.29 8.73
C GLY A 153 23.41 13.28 9.89
N LYS A 154 22.23 13.07 10.50
CA LYS A 154 22.07 12.22 11.67
C LYS A 154 22.08 10.73 11.31
N ARG A 155 22.43 9.89 12.31
CA ARG A 155 22.38 8.44 12.19
C ARG A 155 20.92 7.98 12.36
N VAL A 156 20.38 7.31 11.35
CA VAL A 156 18.99 6.82 11.34
C VAL A 156 18.98 5.32 11.61
N VAL A 157 18.25 4.90 12.64
CA VAL A 157 17.97 3.49 12.92
C VAL A 157 16.54 3.20 12.47
N VAL A 158 16.35 2.24 11.57
CA VAL A 158 15.02 1.79 11.11
C VAL A 158 14.73 0.46 11.77
N LEU A 159 13.71 0.42 12.62
CA LEU A 159 13.24 -0.81 13.27
C LEU A 159 12.12 -1.44 12.43
N GLY A 160 12.47 -2.50 11.72
CA GLY A 160 11.58 -3.28 10.87
C GLY A 160 12.14 -3.48 9.46
N GLY A 161 12.25 -4.74 9.04
CA GLY A 161 12.71 -5.16 7.70
C GLY A 161 11.58 -5.39 6.70
N GLY A 162 10.43 -4.71 6.88
CA GLY A 162 9.31 -4.69 5.93
C GLY A 162 9.52 -3.69 4.80
N VAL A 163 8.58 -3.64 3.84
CA VAL A 163 8.68 -2.80 2.62
C VAL A 163 8.95 -1.35 2.95
N LEU A 164 8.08 -0.70 3.74
CA LEU A 164 8.22 0.72 4.10
C LEU A 164 9.54 1.01 4.82
N GLY A 165 9.98 0.10 5.73
CA GLY A 165 11.26 0.27 6.43
C GLY A 165 12.45 0.22 5.49
N LEU A 166 12.43 -0.68 4.50
CA LEU A 166 13.49 -0.79 3.51
C LEU A 166 13.47 0.38 2.52
N GLU A 167 12.30 0.83 2.07
CA GLU A 167 12.16 2.03 1.22
C GLU A 167 12.69 3.27 1.94
N THR A 168 12.30 3.45 3.21
CA THR A 168 12.81 4.56 4.04
C THR A 168 14.33 4.51 4.21
N ALA A 169 14.86 3.31 4.49
CA ALA A 169 16.30 3.13 4.68
C ALA A 169 17.10 3.41 3.41
N LEU A 170 16.62 2.92 2.26
CA LEU A 170 17.23 3.16 0.96
C LEU A 170 17.16 4.63 0.58
N ALA A 171 15.98 5.25 0.72
CA ALA A 171 15.81 6.66 0.41
C ALA A 171 16.73 7.55 1.26
N ALA A 172 16.79 7.31 2.58
CA ALA A 172 17.67 8.07 3.47
C ALA A 172 19.17 7.84 3.19
N ALA A 173 19.57 6.60 2.87
CA ALA A 173 20.96 6.28 2.52
C ALA A 173 21.40 6.92 1.20
N GLU A 174 20.52 6.96 0.19
CA GLU A 174 20.80 7.63 -1.09
C GLU A 174 20.96 9.14 -0.93
N GLU A 175 20.32 9.76 0.06
CA GLU A 175 20.53 11.18 0.44
C GLU A 175 21.68 11.38 1.45
N GLY A 176 22.52 10.36 1.63
CA GLY A 176 23.77 10.45 2.40
C GLY A 176 23.64 10.20 3.91
N ALA A 177 22.48 9.83 4.42
CA ALA A 177 22.33 9.47 5.83
C ALA A 177 23.04 8.14 6.17
N THR A 178 23.57 8.04 7.38
CA THR A 178 24.06 6.77 7.91
C THR A 178 22.89 5.96 8.44
N VAL A 179 22.53 4.86 7.74
CA VAL A 179 21.33 4.10 8.06
C VAL A 179 21.64 2.68 8.52
N THR A 180 20.96 2.25 9.59
CA THR A 180 20.98 0.86 10.06
C THR A 180 19.55 0.32 10.15
N VAL A 181 19.24 -0.77 9.45
CA VAL A 181 17.96 -1.50 9.56
C VAL A 181 18.12 -2.63 10.57
N VAL A 182 17.22 -2.68 11.55
CA VAL A 182 17.18 -3.72 12.60
C VAL A 182 15.91 -4.53 12.42
N HIS A 183 16.02 -5.86 12.36
CA HIS A 183 14.86 -6.76 12.23
C HIS A 183 15.08 -8.10 12.92
N ASN A 184 14.01 -8.70 13.41
CA ASN A 184 14.05 -9.94 14.19
C ASN A 184 14.14 -11.22 13.36
N GLY A 185 13.98 -11.15 12.04
CA GLY A 185 14.08 -12.32 11.15
C GLY A 185 15.50 -12.55 10.63
N PRO A 186 15.75 -13.71 10.00
CA PRO A 186 17.07 -14.05 9.45
C PRO A 186 17.42 -13.20 8.20
N HIS A 187 16.43 -12.63 7.55
CA HIS A 187 16.59 -11.75 6.37
C HIS A 187 15.44 -10.74 6.26
N PRO A 188 15.62 -9.64 5.51
CA PRO A 188 14.54 -8.68 5.27
C PRO A 188 13.40 -9.33 4.49
N LEU A 189 12.19 -8.79 4.64
CA LEU A 189 10.95 -9.28 4.03
C LEU A 189 10.64 -10.77 4.30
N GLY A 190 11.04 -11.30 5.46
CA GLY A 190 10.95 -12.73 5.77
C GLY A 190 9.55 -13.34 5.75
N ARG A 191 8.48 -12.52 5.66
CA ARG A 191 7.09 -12.96 5.45
C ARG A 191 6.70 -13.08 3.98
N ASN A 192 7.49 -12.50 3.08
CA ASN A 192 7.13 -12.35 1.66
C ASN A 192 8.08 -13.12 0.74
N ILE A 193 9.35 -13.23 1.12
CA ILE A 193 10.38 -13.89 0.31
C ILE A 193 11.03 -15.03 1.09
N ASP A 194 11.59 -15.97 0.35
CA ASP A 194 12.33 -17.09 0.91
C ASP A 194 13.78 -16.69 1.30
N ARG A 195 14.49 -17.64 1.93
CA ARG A 195 15.86 -17.41 2.41
C ARG A 195 16.84 -17.01 1.30
N GLY A 196 16.71 -17.60 0.11
CA GLY A 196 17.60 -17.30 -1.03
C GLY A 196 17.44 -15.88 -1.51
N GLY A 197 16.20 -15.46 -1.81
CA GLY A 197 15.86 -14.10 -2.18
C GLY A 197 16.21 -13.10 -1.09
N GLY A 198 15.98 -13.45 0.18
CA GLY A 198 16.31 -12.61 1.33
C GLY A 198 17.79 -12.35 1.50
N ALA A 199 18.64 -13.35 1.25
CA ALA A 199 20.09 -13.21 1.31
C ALA A 199 20.62 -12.29 0.21
N VAL A 200 20.11 -12.45 -1.02
CA VAL A 200 20.49 -11.59 -2.15
C VAL A 200 20.00 -10.15 -1.94
N LEU A 201 18.78 -9.97 -1.45
CA LEU A 201 18.23 -8.66 -1.09
C LEU A 201 19.09 -7.97 -0.02
N ALA A 202 19.44 -8.68 1.06
CA ALA A 202 20.29 -8.12 2.12
C ALA A 202 21.68 -7.70 1.62
N ALA A 203 22.27 -8.47 0.71
CA ALA A 203 23.53 -8.07 0.05
C ALA A 203 23.35 -6.83 -0.81
N GLY A 204 22.23 -6.72 -1.54
CA GLY A 204 21.87 -5.52 -2.31
C GLY A 204 21.73 -4.28 -1.45
N LEU A 205 21.00 -4.38 -0.33
CA LEU A 205 20.85 -3.28 0.64
C LEU A 205 22.19 -2.77 1.17
N ARG A 206 23.12 -3.69 1.51
CA ARG A 206 24.46 -3.30 1.96
C ARG A 206 25.25 -2.58 0.87
N ARG A 207 25.14 -3.00 -0.40
CA ARG A 207 25.76 -2.29 -1.53
C ARG A 207 25.19 -0.89 -1.73
N CYS A 208 23.92 -0.67 -1.40
CA CYS A 208 23.28 0.64 -1.37
C CYS A 208 23.61 1.46 -0.10
N GLY A 209 24.56 1.04 0.74
CA GLY A 209 24.99 1.78 1.92
C GLY A 209 24.16 1.55 3.19
N VAL A 210 23.17 0.65 3.16
CA VAL A 210 22.33 0.33 4.33
C VAL A 210 22.99 -0.77 5.17
N ARG A 211 23.25 -0.49 6.45
CA ARG A 211 23.70 -1.51 7.41
C ARG A 211 22.52 -2.37 7.85
N MET A 212 22.74 -3.68 8.00
CA MET A 212 21.70 -4.64 8.35
C MET A 212 22.05 -5.37 9.64
N ALA A 213 21.18 -5.30 10.64
CA ALA A 213 21.19 -6.10 11.85
C ALA A 213 19.98 -7.04 11.85
N GLY A 214 20.18 -8.25 11.31
CA GLY A 214 19.18 -9.33 11.29
C GLY A 214 19.30 -10.24 12.50
N ASN A 215 18.24 -11.05 12.78
CA ASN A 215 18.08 -11.83 14.01
C ASN A 215 18.22 -11.00 15.30
N ALA A 216 17.94 -9.70 15.20
CA ALA A 216 18.12 -8.73 16.27
C ALA A 216 16.75 -8.36 16.85
N ARG A 217 16.49 -8.81 18.07
CA ARG A 217 15.27 -8.50 18.81
C ARG A 217 15.47 -7.28 19.68
N SER A 218 14.75 -6.22 19.40
CA SER A 218 14.79 -5.00 20.22
C SER A 218 14.04 -5.19 21.54
N THR A 219 14.57 -4.62 22.62
CA THR A 219 14.02 -4.70 23.98
C THR A 219 13.72 -3.33 24.57
N GLY A 220 14.41 -2.29 24.14
CA GLY A 220 14.25 -0.94 24.67
C GLY A 220 14.96 0.11 23.85
N VAL A 221 14.85 1.35 24.30
CA VAL A 221 15.57 2.50 23.78
C VAL A 221 16.27 3.26 24.89
N GLU A 222 17.43 3.83 24.57
CA GLU A 222 18.12 4.79 25.43
C GLU A 222 17.93 6.21 24.93
N HIS A 223 17.99 7.15 25.86
CA HIS A 223 17.86 8.58 25.61
C HIS A 223 19.04 9.34 26.21
N ASN A 224 19.41 10.49 25.62
CA ASN A 224 20.45 11.40 26.13
C ASN A 224 19.93 12.19 27.33
N GLY A 225 19.86 11.56 28.52
CA GLY A 225 19.30 12.14 29.72
C GLY A 225 17.75 12.15 29.76
N PRO A 226 17.14 12.71 30.83
CA PRO A 226 15.69 12.63 31.07
C PRO A 226 14.85 13.32 30.01
N ASP A 227 15.32 14.43 29.44
CA ASP A 227 14.65 15.23 28.42
C ASP A 227 15.34 15.12 27.04
N GLY A 228 16.29 14.18 26.90
CA GLY A 228 17.08 14.00 25.70
C GLY A 228 16.38 13.16 24.63
N GLY A 229 16.82 13.36 23.38
CA GLY A 229 16.36 12.54 22.26
C GLY A 229 16.94 11.13 22.27
N PHE A 230 16.39 10.26 21.41
CA PHE A 230 16.89 8.92 21.17
C PHE A 230 18.40 8.87 20.95
N SER A 231 19.09 7.91 21.58
CA SER A 231 20.54 7.71 21.46
C SER A 231 20.93 6.29 21.04
N ALA A 232 20.17 5.26 21.44
CA ALA A 232 20.45 3.90 21.04
C ALA A 232 19.20 2.99 21.11
N LEU A 233 19.17 1.96 20.26
CA LEU A 233 18.23 0.85 20.31
C LEU A 233 18.89 -0.33 20.99
N LEU A 234 18.30 -0.82 22.08
CA LEU A 234 18.79 -1.96 22.87
C LEU A 234 18.29 -3.27 22.29
N LEU A 235 19.17 -4.27 22.23
CA LEU A 235 18.89 -5.61 21.75
C LEU A 235 18.88 -6.64 22.90
N ASP A 236 18.29 -7.82 22.63
CA ASP A 236 18.14 -8.90 23.62
C ASP A 236 19.45 -9.64 23.94
N ASP A 237 20.47 -9.49 23.10
CA ASP A 237 21.82 -10.01 23.33
C ASP A 237 22.69 -9.07 24.21
N GLY A 238 22.11 -7.96 24.67
CA GLY A 238 22.78 -6.93 25.46
C GLY A 238 23.57 -5.91 24.64
N SER A 239 23.60 -6.01 23.32
CA SER A 239 24.20 -5.00 22.46
C SER A 239 23.25 -3.82 22.21
N ALA A 240 23.80 -2.71 21.73
CA ALA A 240 23.06 -1.52 21.40
C ALA A 240 23.42 -1.02 19.98
N ILE A 241 22.44 -0.45 19.28
CA ILE A 241 22.62 0.20 17.99
C ILE A 241 22.46 1.71 18.18
N ASP A 242 23.59 2.42 18.14
CA ASP A 242 23.61 3.88 18.27
C ASP A 242 22.89 4.58 17.12
N GLY A 243 22.17 5.65 17.46
CA GLY A 243 21.47 6.46 16.48
C GLY A 243 21.02 7.80 17.05
N ASP A 244 20.56 8.68 16.18
CA ASP A 244 20.04 10.00 16.54
C ASP A 244 18.55 10.13 16.20
N LEU A 245 18.04 9.22 15.33
CA LEU A 245 16.62 9.04 15.02
C LEU A 245 16.29 7.55 14.94
N LEU A 246 15.23 7.13 15.63
CA LEU A 246 14.61 5.82 15.48
C LEU A 246 13.33 5.95 14.64
N VAL A 247 13.28 5.24 13.51
CA VAL A 247 12.07 5.11 12.68
C VAL A 247 11.47 3.73 12.92
N ILE A 248 10.29 3.67 13.53
CA ILE A 248 9.56 2.44 13.79
C ILE A 248 8.75 2.06 12.54
N SER A 249 9.07 0.92 11.93
CA SER A 249 8.37 0.36 10.76
C SER A 249 8.00 -1.11 10.98
N CYS A 250 7.31 -1.38 12.11
CA CYS A 250 6.94 -2.73 12.58
C CYS A 250 5.60 -3.23 12.02
N GLY A 251 5.09 -2.61 10.96
CA GLY A 251 3.80 -2.88 10.38
C GLY A 251 2.71 -1.94 10.85
N VAL A 252 1.47 -2.23 10.43
CA VAL A 252 0.30 -1.41 10.72
C VAL A 252 -0.81 -2.27 11.35
N ARG A 253 -1.71 -1.60 12.08
CA ARG A 253 -2.93 -2.19 12.63
C ARG A 253 -4.14 -1.39 12.15
N PRO A 254 -5.19 -2.03 11.62
CA PRO A 254 -6.44 -1.36 11.28
C PRO A 254 -7.01 -0.55 12.43
N ARG A 255 -7.62 0.60 12.14
CA ARG A 255 -8.32 1.43 13.12
C ARG A 255 -9.76 0.94 13.25
N THR A 256 -10.02 0.10 14.24
CA THR A 256 -11.34 -0.53 14.50
C THR A 256 -12.06 0.04 15.72
N GLU A 257 -11.39 0.87 16.53
CA GLU A 257 -11.86 1.29 17.85
C GLU A 257 -13.21 2.02 17.80
N LEU A 258 -13.43 2.85 16.78
CA LEU A 258 -14.69 3.56 16.60
C LEU A 258 -15.84 2.61 16.22
N ALA A 259 -15.54 1.61 15.40
CA ALA A 259 -16.48 0.56 14.99
C ALA A 259 -16.84 -0.37 16.18
N GLU A 260 -15.85 -0.80 16.93
CA GLU A 260 -16.02 -1.57 18.18
C GLU A 260 -16.85 -0.78 19.20
N GLY A 261 -16.55 0.51 19.36
CA GLY A 261 -17.25 1.41 20.28
C GLY A 261 -18.73 1.63 19.95
N CYS A 262 -19.14 1.37 18.71
CA CYS A 262 -20.57 1.38 18.31
C CYS A 262 -21.15 -0.02 18.11
N GLY A 263 -20.44 -1.10 18.49
CA GLY A 263 -20.92 -2.47 18.50
C GLY A 263 -20.91 -3.16 17.13
N LEU A 264 -20.04 -2.75 16.19
CA LEU A 264 -19.81 -3.48 14.96
C LEU A 264 -18.87 -4.67 15.19
N SER A 265 -19.03 -5.70 14.40
CA SER A 265 -18.15 -6.88 14.43
C SER A 265 -16.78 -6.56 13.84
N THR A 266 -15.72 -6.94 14.55
CA THR A 266 -14.32 -6.76 14.12
C THR A 266 -13.54 -8.06 14.20
N GLY A 267 -12.53 -8.18 13.37
CA GLY A 267 -11.52 -9.23 13.36
C GLY A 267 -10.14 -8.57 13.32
N ALA A 268 -9.36 -8.83 12.27
CA ALA A 268 -8.18 -8.04 11.99
C ALA A 268 -8.54 -6.60 11.54
N GLY A 269 -9.71 -6.42 10.94
CA GLY A 269 -10.34 -5.17 10.55
C GLY A 269 -11.81 -5.15 10.93
N ILE A 270 -12.57 -4.16 10.45
CA ILE A 270 -14.03 -4.11 10.52
C ILE A 270 -14.56 -5.18 9.55
N LEU A 271 -15.31 -6.15 10.07
CA LEU A 271 -15.84 -7.25 9.25
C LEU A 271 -16.92 -6.74 8.30
N VAL A 272 -16.69 -6.92 7.00
CA VAL A 272 -17.63 -6.56 5.94
C VAL A 272 -17.90 -7.75 5.02
N ASP A 273 -19.08 -7.76 4.41
CA ASP A 273 -19.45 -8.73 3.37
C ASP A 273 -18.81 -8.36 2.01
N HIS A 274 -19.12 -9.13 0.95
CA HIS A 274 -18.65 -8.86 -0.41
C HIS A 274 -19.28 -7.62 -1.07
N ARG A 275 -20.17 -6.93 -0.37
CA ARG A 275 -20.73 -5.62 -0.73
C ARG A 275 -20.20 -4.51 0.15
N LEU A 276 -19.12 -4.79 0.91
CA LEU A 276 -18.45 -3.85 1.82
C LEU A 276 -19.36 -3.37 2.96
N ARG A 277 -20.51 -4.02 3.20
CA ARG A 277 -21.41 -3.71 4.30
C ARG A 277 -20.89 -4.35 5.59
N ALA A 278 -20.90 -3.61 6.67
CA ALA A 278 -20.60 -4.16 8.00
C ALA A 278 -21.63 -5.25 8.36
N HIS A 279 -21.17 -6.31 9.04
CA HIS A 279 -22.02 -7.45 9.36
C HIS A 279 -23.27 -7.00 10.12
N HIS A 280 -24.44 -7.42 9.63
CA HIS A 280 -25.77 -7.12 10.19
C HIS A 280 -26.16 -5.62 10.17
N GLU A 281 -25.47 -4.79 9.36
CA GLU A 281 -25.70 -3.35 9.27
C GLU A 281 -25.82 -2.89 7.81
N PRO A 282 -27.03 -2.82 7.24
CA PRO A 282 -27.21 -2.50 5.82
C PRO A 282 -26.85 -1.05 5.43
N HIS A 283 -26.71 -0.18 6.42
CA HIS A 283 -26.42 1.25 6.21
C HIS A 283 -24.98 1.65 6.54
N ILE A 284 -24.15 0.70 6.98
CA ILE A 284 -22.78 0.98 7.39
C ILE A 284 -21.80 0.15 6.55
N PHE A 285 -20.77 0.80 6.05
CA PHE A 285 -19.75 0.24 5.16
C PHE A 285 -18.35 0.49 5.71
N ALA A 286 -17.38 -0.31 5.27
CA ALA A 286 -15.98 -0.01 5.53
C ALA A 286 -15.12 -0.35 4.30
N ILE A 287 -14.07 0.49 4.05
CA ILE A 287 -13.16 0.37 2.91
C ILE A 287 -11.70 0.66 3.32
N GLY A 288 -10.76 0.15 2.53
CA GLY A 288 -9.34 0.34 2.72
C GLY A 288 -8.76 -0.43 3.90
N ASP A 289 -7.69 0.11 4.49
CA ASP A 289 -6.91 -0.58 5.53
C ASP A 289 -7.71 -0.90 6.81
N CYS A 290 -8.87 -0.30 7.05
CA CYS A 290 -9.71 -0.62 8.20
C CYS A 290 -10.70 -1.76 7.94
N ALA A 291 -10.95 -2.13 6.67
CA ALA A 291 -11.95 -3.11 6.29
C ALA A 291 -11.36 -4.51 6.12
N GLU A 292 -12.00 -5.51 6.71
CA GLU A 292 -11.72 -6.93 6.48
C GLU A 292 -12.89 -7.56 5.72
N VAL A 293 -12.68 -7.84 4.42
CA VAL A 293 -13.70 -8.50 3.59
C VAL A 293 -13.77 -9.98 3.97
N ARG A 294 -14.76 -10.29 4.77
CA ARG A 294 -15.07 -11.64 5.25
C ARG A 294 -16.57 -11.78 5.45
N CYS A 295 -17.26 -12.43 4.53
CA CYS A 295 -18.70 -12.63 4.65
C CYS A 295 -19.07 -13.55 5.82
N PRO A 296 -20.32 -13.49 6.31
CA PRO A 296 -20.78 -14.34 7.42
C PRO A 296 -20.83 -15.84 7.09
N ALA A 297 -20.81 -16.22 5.79
CA ALA A 297 -20.87 -17.61 5.38
C ALA A 297 -19.57 -18.36 5.71
N PRO A 298 -19.59 -19.41 6.56
CA PRO A 298 -18.37 -20.09 7.02
C PRO A 298 -17.60 -20.81 5.90
N ASP A 299 -18.30 -21.25 4.86
CA ASP A 299 -17.74 -22.04 3.77
C ASP A 299 -17.45 -21.22 2.50
N CYS A 300 -17.47 -19.89 2.59
CA CYS A 300 -17.21 -19.03 1.46
C CYS A 300 -15.80 -19.26 0.91
N ALA A 301 -15.72 -19.69 -0.35
CA ALA A 301 -14.44 -19.97 -1.02
C ALA A 301 -13.56 -18.72 -1.16
N ALA A 302 -14.17 -17.55 -1.41
CA ALA A 302 -13.47 -16.27 -1.55
C ALA A 302 -12.85 -15.80 -0.22
N CYS A 303 -13.53 -16.05 0.91
CA CYS A 303 -13.07 -15.66 2.24
C CYS A 303 -12.13 -16.67 2.92
N ARG A 304 -12.05 -17.90 2.43
CA ARG A 304 -11.30 -19.00 3.08
C ARG A 304 -9.85 -18.67 3.40
N ASN A 305 -9.22 -17.90 2.53
CA ASN A 305 -7.82 -17.50 2.64
C ASN A 305 -7.64 -16.02 3.02
N ALA A 306 -8.71 -15.32 3.39
CA ALA A 306 -8.62 -13.92 3.79
C ALA A 306 -7.78 -13.77 5.06
N LYS A 307 -6.71 -12.97 4.97
CA LYS A 307 -5.73 -12.73 6.06
C LYS A 307 -5.88 -11.33 6.67
N GLY A 308 -7.03 -10.69 6.54
CA GLY A 308 -7.27 -9.30 6.95
C GLY A 308 -7.08 -8.31 5.79
N PRO A 309 -7.06 -7.00 6.09
CA PRO A 309 -6.88 -5.95 5.08
C PRO A 309 -5.57 -6.11 4.31
N ALA A 310 -5.59 -5.81 3.01
CA ALA A 310 -4.43 -5.97 2.13
C ALA A 310 -3.26 -5.02 2.45
N GLY A 311 -3.54 -3.86 3.10
CA GLY A 311 -2.52 -2.86 3.42
C GLY A 311 -1.89 -2.20 2.19
N LEU A 312 -2.57 -2.23 1.06
CA LEU A 312 -2.12 -1.67 -0.22
C LEU A 312 -3.18 -0.68 -0.74
N VAL A 313 -2.73 0.37 -1.42
CA VAL A 313 -3.62 1.42 -1.93
C VAL A 313 -4.52 0.94 -3.07
N GLY A 314 -4.00 0.10 -3.96
CA GLY A 314 -4.74 -0.40 -5.14
C GLY A 314 -6.03 -1.15 -4.78
N PRO A 315 -6.01 -2.18 -3.90
CA PRO A 315 -7.21 -2.81 -3.38
C PRO A 315 -8.22 -1.82 -2.78
N GLY A 316 -7.74 -0.88 -1.97
CA GLY A 316 -8.59 0.15 -1.37
C GLY A 316 -9.28 1.04 -2.41
N TRP A 317 -8.59 1.39 -3.50
CA TRP A 317 -9.19 2.17 -4.60
C TRP A 317 -10.25 1.38 -5.35
N ARG A 318 -10.03 0.09 -5.66
CA ARG A 318 -11.08 -0.76 -6.25
C ARG A 318 -12.31 -0.88 -5.36
N GLN A 319 -12.12 -0.99 -4.04
CA GLN A 319 -13.22 -0.96 -3.07
C GLN A 319 -13.97 0.37 -3.12
N ALA A 320 -13.27 1.49 -3.21
CA ALA A 320 -13.87 2.83 -3.29
C ALA A 320 -14.67 3.03 -4.58
N GLU A 321 -14.13 2.62 -5.72
CA GLU A 321 -14.79 2.67 -7.03
C GLU A 321 -16.06 1.83 -7.04
N TRP A 322 -15.96 0.58 -6.62
CA TRP A 322 -17.10 -0.32 -6.53
C TRP A 322 -18.18 0.20 -5.56
N LEU A 323 -17.76 0.69 -4.38
CA LEU A 323 -18.70 1.22 -3.38
C LEU A 323 -19.40 2.49 -3.85
N ALA A 324 -18.71 3.36 -4.59
CA ALA A 324 -19.32 4.57 -5.16
C ALA A 324 -20.44 4.23 -6.13
N GLU A 325 -20.22 3.27 -7.04
CA GLU A 325 -21.24 2.78 -7.97
C GLU A 325 -22.43 2.20 -7.19
N TYR A 326 -22.16 1.35 -6.20
CA TYR A 326 -23.19 0.74 -5.37
C TYR A 326 -24.02 1.77 -4.59
N LEU A 327 -23.38 2.74 -3.94
CA LEU A 327 -24.07 3.80 -3.20
C LEU A 327 -24.90 4.70 -4.11
N THR A 328 -24.42 4.99 -5.33
CA THR A 328 -25.15 5.79 -6.32
C THR A 328 -26.43 5.06 -6.77
N LEU A 329 -26.33 3.74 -7.05
CA LEU A 329 -27.49 2.92 -7.40
C LEU A 329 -28.52 2.87 -6.26
N LEU A 330 -28.06 2.72 -5.02
CA LEU A 330 -28.97 2.72 -3.85
C LEU A 330 -29.67 4.08 -3.69
N ALA A 331 -28.94 5.21 -3.85
CA ALA A 331 -29.51 6.56 -3.78
C ALA A 331 -30.55 6.81 -4.90
N ALA A 332 -30.36 6.22 -6.07
CA ALA A 332 -31.33 6.23 -7.17
C ALA A 332 -32.55 5.32 -6.94
N GLY A 333 -32.60 4.59 -5.80
CA GLY A 333 -33.71 3.71 -5.44
C GLY A 333 -33.63 2.30 -6.05
N ALA A 334 -32.45 1.89 -6.51
CA ALA A 334 -32.26 0.52 -6.98
C ALA A 334 -32.42 -0.47 -5.81
N VAL A 335 -32.97 -1.63 -6.11
CA VAL A 335 -33.05 -2.74 -5.17
C VAL A 335 -31.64 -3.33 -4.99
N ASP A 336 -31.30 -3.72 -3.76
CA ASP A 336 -30.05 -4.43 -3.44
C ASP A 336 -30.08 -5.85 -4.04
N ASP A 337 -29.95 -5.94 -5.35
CA ASP A 337 -29.97 -7.17 -6.15
C ASP A 337 -28.60 -7.42 -6.78
N ALA A 338 -28.15 -8.68 -6.71
CA ALA A 338 -26.91 -9.12 -7.34
C ALA A 338 -26.93 -9.01 -8.88
N GLU A 339 -28.11 -8.98 -9.50
CA GLU A 339 -28.26 -8.75 -10.94
C GLU A 339 -28.02 -7.28 -11.32
N VAL A 340 -28.24 -6.34 -10.38
CA VAL A 340 -28.03 -4.90 -10.62
C VAL A 340 -26.55 -4.53 -10.51
N LEU A 341 -25.87 -5.05 -9.47
CA LEU A 341 -24.42 -4.88 -9.32
C LEU A 341 -23.82 -6.16 -8.73
N PRO A 342 -22.91 -6.84 -9.48
CA PRO A 342 -22.18 -8.00 -8.97
C PRO A 342 -21.42 -7.67 -7.68
N GLU A 343 -21.22 -8.67 -6.83
CA GLU A 343 -20.37 -8.52 -5.64
C GLU A 343 -18.95 -8.11 -6.03
N LEU A 344 -18.27 -7.42 -5.08
CA LEU A 344 -16.88 -7.06 -5.27
C LEU A 344 -16.04 -8.33 -5.54
N PRO A 345 -15.29 -8.38 -6.63
CA PRO A 345 -14.43 -9.53 -6.94
C PRO A 345 -13.42 -9.80 -5.82
N ALA A 346 -13.13 -11.08 -5.58
CA ALA A 346 -12.09 -11.45 -4.62
C ALA A 346 -10.75 -10.80 -5.00
N GLU A 347 -10.09 -10.20 -4.01
CA GLU A 347 -8.78 -9.60 -4.22
C GLU A 347 -7.74 -10.67 -4.55
N GLN A 348 -7.00 -10.43 -5.64
CA GLN A 348 -5.80 -11.20 -5.93
C GLN A 348 -4.65 -10.78 -5.00
N PRO A 349 -3.71 -11.67 -4.68
CA PRO A 349 -2.54 -11.31 -3.90
C PRO A 349 -1.81 -10.12 -4.53
N GLY A 350 -1.57 -9.10 -3.72
CA GLY A 350 -0.90 -7.89 -4.20
C GLY A 350 0.55 -8.15 -4.61
N VAL A 351 1.02 -7.40 -5.60
CA VAL A 351 2.43 -7.38 -5.99
C VAL A 351 3.16 -6.32 -5.17
N ILE A 352 4.22 -6.72 -4.50
CA ILE A 352 5.14 -5.84 -3.78
C ILE A 352 6.33 -5.57 -4.68
N VAL A 353 6.63 -4.31 -4.94
CA VAL A 353 7.78 -3.88 -5.73
C VAL A 353 8.62 -2.94 -4.87
N LEU A 354 9.90 -3.24 -4.73
CA LEU A 354 10.90 -2.37 -4.12
C LEU A 354 11.84 -1.87 -5.23
N LYS A 355 11.90 -0.56 -5.42
CA LYS A 355 12.77 0.09 -6.40
C LYS A 355 13.64 1.13 -5.71
N ALA A 356 14.96 0.98 -5.86
CA ALA A 356 15.93 1.97 -5.45
C ALA A 356 17.08 1.98 -6.47
N ARG A 357 17.93 2.96 -6.42
CA ARG A 357 19.09 3.05 -7.32
C ARG A 357 20.00 1.84 -7.13
N GLY A 358 20.08 0.97 -8.14
CA GLY A 358 20.88 -0.25 -8.10
C GLY A 358 20.23 -1.45 -7.39
N LEU A 359 18.96 -1.35 -6.97
CA LEU A 359 18.23 -2.45 -6.35
C LEU A 359 16.79 -2.51 -6.87
N ASN A 360 16.44 -3.64 -7.48
CA ASN A 360 15.08 -3.93 -7.92
C ASN A 360 14.64 -5.24 -7.32
N MET A 361 13.42 -5.28 -6.80
CA MET A 361 12.78 -6.50 -6.32
C MET A 361 11.28 -6.46 -6.63
N ALA A 362 10.75 -7.60 -7.05
CA ALA A 362 9.31 -7.84 -7.11
C ALA A 362 8.99 -9.17 -6.41
N VAL A 363 7.88 -9.18 -5.69
CA VAL A 363 7.36 -10.38 -5.05
C VAL A 363 5.83 -10.38 -5.08
N ALA A 364 5.24 -11.55 -5.35
CA ALA A 364 3.80 -11.75 -5.31
C ALA A 364 3.46 -13.17 -4.88
N GLY A 365 2.26 -13.38 -4.36
CA GLY A 365 1.71 -14.69 -4.03
C GLY A 365 2.43 -15.43 -2.92
N ASP A 366 2.31 -16.77 -2.93
CA ASP A 366 2.91 -17.65 -1.93
C ASP A 366 4.26 -18.20 -2.40
N ASN A 367 5.31 -17.80 -1.69
CA ASN A 367 6.70 -18.17 -1.98
C ASN A 367 7.30 -19.10 -0.91
N SER A 368 6.48 -19.66 -0.02
CA SER A 368 6.93 -20.49 1.10
C SER A 368 7.43 -21.88 0.68
N ALA A 369 6.94 -22.41 -0.46
CA ALA A 369 7.28 -23.76 -0.89
C ALA A 369 8.79 -23.91 -1.17
N ASP A 370 9.40 -24.96 -0.59
CA ASP A 370 10.76 -25.36 -0.90
C ASP A 370 10.74 -26.36 -2.09
N PRO A 371 11.63 -26.24 -3.10
CA PRO A 371 11.68 -27.16 -4.23
C PRO A 371 12.01 -28.62 -3.83
N TRP A 372 12.51 -28.84 -2.62
CA TRP A 372 12.90 -30.14 -2.08
C TRP A 372 11.94 -30.71 -1.03
N ASP A 373 10.87 -29.96 -0.69
CA ASP A 373 9.82 -30.39 0.24
C ASP A 373 8.68 -31.07 -0.53
N GLU A 374 8.75 -32.39 -0.67
CA GLU A 374 7.79 -33.20 -1.42
C GLU A 374 6.36 -33.11 -0.83
N ASP A 375 6.23 -33.00 0.49
CA ASP A 375 4.93 -32.90 1.14
C ASP A 375 4.24 -31.56 0.79
N ALA A 376 4.98 -30.46 0.80
CA ALA A 376 4.48 -29.15 0.37
C ALA A 376 4.14 -29.15 -1.14
N LEU A 377 4.96 -29.78 -1.98
CA LEU A 377 4.75 -29.84 -3.43
C LEU A 377 3.52 -30.67 -3.83
N THR A 378 3.17 -31.68 -3.06
CA THR A 378 2.01 -32.56 -3.32
C THR A 378 0.77 -32.16 -2.53
N ALA A 379 0.84 -31.12 -1.70
CA ALA A 379 -0.28 -30.64 -0.91
C ALA A 379 -1.50 -30.33 -1.80
N GLY A 380 -2.63 -30.97 -1.50
CA GLY A 380 -3.88 -30.86 -2.27
C GLY A 380 -4.04 -31.86 -3.41
N ALA A 381 -3.08 -32.77 -3.65
CA ALA A 381 -3.23 -33.81 -4.66
C ALA A 381 -4.42 -34.74 -4.40
N ALA A 382 -4.72 -35.04 -3.14
CA ALA A 382 -5.90 -35.82 -2.74
C ALA A 382 -7.24 -35.12 -3.09
N GLN A 383 -7.24 -33.79 -3.25
CA GLN A 383 -8.37 -32.97 -3.69
C GLN A 383 -8.34 -32.68 -5.20
N GLY A 384 -7.52 -33.40 -5.96
CA GLY A 384 -7.40 -33.24 -7.42
C GLY A 384 -6.64 -31.98 -7.87
N ARG A 385 -5.96 -31.27 -6.98
CA ARG A 385 -5.14 -30.11 -7.36
C ARG A 385 -3.85 -30.57 -8.02
N PRO A 386 -3.42 -29.98 -9.16
CA PRO A 386 -2.13 -30.27 -9.75
C PRO A 386 -0.98 -30.05 -8.76
N ARG A 387 0.10 -30.83 -8.91
CA ARG A 387 1.32 -30.67 -8.10
C ARG A 387 1.87 -29.26 -8.23
N LEU A 388 2.32 -28.69 -7.11
CA LEU A 388 3.08 -27.45 -7.09
C LEU A 388 4.47 -27.68 -7.67
N GLN A 389 4.94 -26.77 -8.48
CA GLN A 389 6.27 -26.81 -9.10
C GLN A 389 7.03 -25.56 -8.70
N VAL A 390 8.26 -25.72 -8.28
CA VAL A 390 9.15 -24.60 -7.92
C VAL A 390 10.34 -24.62 -8.88
N ALA A 391 10.59 -23.47 -9.52
CA ALA A 391 11.80 -23.23 -10.28
C ALA A 391 12.53 -22.05 -9.64
N GLN A 392 13.83 -22.20 -9.36
CA GLN A 392 14.63 -21.10 -8.82
C GLN A 392 15.97 -21.02 -9.50
N TRP A 393 16.50 -19.81 -9.59
CA TRP A 393 17.82 -19.51 -10.08
C TRP A 393 18.46 -18.44 -9.20
N SER A 394 19.75 -18.57 -8.93
CA SER A 394 20.45 -17.68 -8.01
C SER A 394 21.85 -17.40 -8.52
N ASP A 395 22.21 -16.11 -8.55
CA ASP A 395 23.54 -15.59 -8.82
C ASP A 395 23.85 -14.46 -7.79
N PRO A 396 24.22 -14.85 -6.56
CA PRO A 396 24.42 -13.90 -5.46
C PRO A 396 25.58 -12.93 -5.72
N GLU A 397 26.59 -13.33 -6.50
CA GLU A 397 27.74 -12.49 -6.84
C GLU A 397 27.30 -11.26 -7.64
N HIS A 398 26.38 -11.45 -8.60
CA HIS A 398 25.81 -10.36 -9.39
C HIS A 398 24.51 -9.80 -8.78
N GLY A 399 24.09 -10.27 -7.60
CA GLY A 399 22.91 -9.80 -6.89
C GLY A 399 21.60 -10.18 -7.56
N ARG A 400 21.52 -11.36 -8.18
CA ARG A 400 20.36 -11.83 -8.93
C ARG A 400 19.74 -13.06 -8.30
N TYR A 401 18.42 -13.05 -8.22
CA TYR A 401 17.64 -14.19 -7.75
C TYR A 401 16.25 -14.19 -8.38
N VAL A 402 15.79 -15.37 -8.81
CA VAL A 402 14.41 -15.61 -9.25
C VAL A 402 13.90 -16.90 -8.66
N LYS A 403 12.67 -16.87 -8.16
CA LYS A 403 11.88 -18.03 -7.78
C LYS A 403 10.49 -17.91 -8.40
N MET A 404 10.02 -18.99 -9.00
CA MET A 404 8.70 -19.13 -9.60
C MET A 404 8.03 -20.34 -8.97
N THR A 405 6.88 -20.11 -8.35
CA THR A 405 6.03 -21.18 -7.79
C THR A 405 4.80 -21.29 -8.67
N THR A 406 4.57 -22.46 -9.28
CA THR A 406 3.50 -22.65 -10.26
C THR A 406 2.66 -23.88 -9.98
N ARG A 407 1.39 -23.81 -10.35
CA ARG A 407 0.47 -24.93 -10.35
C ARG A 407 -0.26 -25.01 -11.69
N GLY A 408 -0.17 -26.16 -12.37
CA GLY A 408 -0.72 -26.30 -13.71
C GLY A 408 -0.15 -25.30 -14.72
N GLY A 409 1.11 -24.89 -14.57
CA GLY A 409 1.74 -23.88 -15.45
C GLY A 409 1.49 -22.42 -15.08
N VAL A 410 0.52 -22.11 -14.20
CA VAL A 410 0.17 -20.75 -13.77
C VAL A 410 0.92 -20.38 -12.48
N LEU A 411 1.36 -19.13 -12.36
CA LEU A 411 2.05 -18.61 -11.16
C LEU A 411 1.11 -18.54 -9.96
N GLU A 412 1.49 -19.19 -8.84
CA GLU A 412 0.92 -18.97 -7.50
C GLU A 412 1.83 -18.07 -6.63
N GLY A 413 3.10 -17.93 -7.01
CA GLY A 413 4.05 -17.06 -6.33
C GLY A 413 5.28 -16.75 -7.18
N LEU A 414 5.88 -15.59 -6.92
CA LEU A 414 7.13 -15.19 -7.56
C LEU A 414 7.99 -14.34 -6.61
N VAL A 415 9.30 -14.49 -6.74
CA VAL A 415 10.31 -13.58 -6.19
C VAL A 415 11.32 -13.28 -7.30
N ALA A 416 11.62 -12.02 -7.53
CA ALA A 416 12.69 -11.61 -8.43
C ALA A 416 13.48 -10.47 -7.77
N VAL A 417 14.80 -10.65 -7.63
CA VAL A 417 15.73 -9.65 -7.10
C VAL A 417 16.82 -9.41 -8.13
N GLY A 418 17.11 -8.14 -8.45
CA GLY A 418 18.17 -7.75 -9.38
C GLY A 418 17.92 -8.15 -10.84
N MET A 419 16.68 -8.48 -11.19
CA MET A 419 16.26 -8.89 -12.54
C MET A 419 14.99 -8.14 -12.96
N PRO A 420 15.08 -6.85 -13.30
CA PRO A 420 13.92 -5.99 -13.50
C PRO A 420 13.03 -6.38 -14.69
N ARG A 421 13.61 -6.87 -15.80
CA ARG A 421 12.83 -7.29 -16.98
C ARG A 421 12.11 -8.60 -16.72
N THR A 422 12.80 -9.58 -16.15
CA THR A 422 12.20 -10.85 -15.71
C THR A 422 11.09 -10.58 -14.69
N ALA A 423 11.33 -9.69 -13.73
CA ALA A 423 10.33 -9.29 -12.74
C ALA A 423 9.08 -8.71 -13.40
N ALA A 424 9.25 -7.80 -14.37
CA ALA A 424 8.12 -7.17 -15.07
C ALA A 424 7.27 -8.21 -15.84
N GLU A 425 7.90 -9.14 -16.55
CA GLU A 425 7.21 -10.20 -17.28
C GLU A 425 6.49 -11.16 -16.33
N LEU A 426 7.17 -11.62 -15.26
CA LEU A 426 6.57 -12.52 -14.27
C LEU A 426 5.37 -11.87 -13.56
N VAL A 427 5.47 -10.60 -13.22
CA VAL A 427 4.35 -9.86 -12.61
C VAL A 427 3.18 -9.76 -13.60
N GLY A 428 3.44 -9.46 -14.87
CA GLY A 428 2.39 -9.42 -15.89
C GLY A 428 1.71 -10.78 -16.10
N LEU A 429 2.46 -11.87 -16.08
CA LEU A 429 1.91 -13.24 -16.18
C LEU A 429 1.09 -13.61 -14.93
N PHE A 430 1.57 -13.21 -13.74
CA PHE A 430 0.87 -13.43 -12.48
C PHE A 430 -0.47 -12.69 -12.43
N GLU A 431 -0.49 -11.40 -12.77
CA GLU A 431 -1.71 -10.57 -12.75
C GLU A 431 -2.77 -11.06 -13.76
N ARG A 432 -2.34 -11.61 -14.90
CA ARG A 432 -3.25 -12.18 -15.89
C ARG A 432 -3.66 -13.64 -15.63
N GLY A 433 -3.06 -14.31 -14.66
CA GLY A 433 -3.24 -15.75 -14.45
C GLY A 433 -2.83 -16.58 -15.66
N ALA A 434 -1.85 -16.10 -16.42
CA ALA A 434 -1.41 -16.76 -17.67
C ALA A 434 -0.40 -17.89 -17.40
N GLU A 435 -0.40 -18.90 -18.27
CA GLU A 435 0.59 -19.98 -18.20
C GLU A 435 1.98 -19.47 -18.57
N LEU A 436 2.98 -19.94 -17.86
CA LEU A 436 4.39 -19.69 -18.17
C LEU A 436 4.82 -20.49 -19.42
N PRO A 437 5.85 -20.00 -20.15
CA PRO A 437 6.51 -20.80 -21.18
C PRO A 437 6.94 -22.15 -20.64
N ALA A 438 6.84 -23.22 -21.44
CA ALA A 438 7.26 -24.57 -21.07
C ALA A 438 8.76 -24.59 -20.68
N ASP A 439 9.59 -23.89 -21.43
CA ASP A 439 10.98 -23.61 -21.08
C ASP A 439 11.08 -22.29 -20.29
N ARG A 440 11.06 -22.39 -18.96
CA ARG A 440 11.13 -21.23 -18.05
C ARG A 440 12.47 -20.50 -18.11
N SER A 441 13.53 -21.14 -18.66
CA SER A 441 14.84 -20.48 -18.81
C SER A 441 14.80 -19.29 -19.77
N LEU A 442 13.81 -19.23 -20.66
CA LEU A 442 13.58 -18.10 -21.55
C LEU A 442 13.35 -16.79 -20.76
N LEU A 443 12.66 -16.86 -19.62
CA LEU A 443 12.40 -15.70 -18.77
C LEU A 443 13.68 -15.17 -18.12
N LEU A 444 14.64 -16.04 -17.80
CA LEU A 444 15.92 -15.63 -17.20
C LEU A 444 16.83 -14.89 -18.18
N ARG A 445 16.62 -15.04 -19.49
CA ARG A 445 17.41 -14.36 -20.52
C ARG A 445 17.03 -12.90 -20.72
N LEU A 446 15.90 -12.45 -20.21
CA LEU A 446 15.42 -11.07 -20.38
C LEU A 446 16.38 -10.03 -19.77
N ASP A 447 17.12 -10.38 -18.72
CA ASP A 447 18.13 -9.54 -18.07
C ASP A 447 19.57 -9.91 -18.47
N GLY A 448 19.76 -10.68 -19.54
CA GLY A 448 21.07 -11.04 -20.08
C GLY A 448 21.79 -9.85 -20.74
N PRO A 449 23.15 -9.87 -20.83
CA PRO A 449 23.93 -8.79 -21.41
C PRO A 449 23.74 -8.60 -22.93
N ASP A 450 23.25 -9.62 -23.61
CA ASP A 450 23.18 -9.68 -25.09
C ASP A 450 21.81 -9.31 -25.67
N GLN A 451 20.86 -8.86 -24.87
CA GLN A 451 19.58 -8.36 -25.39
C GLN A 451 19.74 -6.89 -25.78
N PRO A 452 19.67 -6.53 -27.08
CA PRO A 452 19.53 -5.13 -27.45
C PRO A 452 18.30 -4.59 -26.70
N GLN A 453 18.37 -3.34 -26.25
CA GLN A 453 17.23 -2.59 -25.73
C GLN A 453 16.17 -2.50 -26.86
N ALA A 454 15.44 -3.58 -27.06
CA ALA A 454 14.21 -3.51 -27.80
C ALA A 454 13.20 -2.78 -26.89
N ALA A 455 13.22 -1.45 -26.96
CA ALA A 455 12.02 -0.68 -26.77
C ALA A 455 11.07 -1.09 -27.92
N GLY A 456 10.52 -2.30 -27.82
CA GLY A 456 9.31 -2.64 -28.55
C GLY A 456 8.21 -1.69 -28.09
N PRO A 457 7.27 -1.29 -28.95
CA PRO A 457 6.13 -0.51 -28.49
C PRO A 457 5.50 -1.30 -27.35
N ALA A 458 5.48 -0.69 -26.15
CA ALA A 458 4.72 -1.21 -25.04
C ALA A 458 3.31 -1.44 -25.57
N ASP A 459 2.75 -2.64 -25.35
CA ASP A 459 1.36 -2.94 -25.75
C ASP A 459 0.49 -1.76 -25.26
N PRO A 460 -0.13 -0.99 -26.15
CA PRO A 460 -0.93 0.17 -25.75
C PRO A 460 -2.04 -0.21 -24.78
N ALA A 461 -2.53 -1.45 -24.82
CA ALA A 461 -3.53 -1.99 -23.90
C ALA A 461 -2.91 -2.45 -22.57
N GLY A 462 -1.57 -2.57 -22.48
CA GLY A 462 -0.88 -2.98 -21.26
C GLY A 462 -1.02 -1.96 -20.15
N THR A 463 -1.21 -2.45 -18.91
CA THR A 463 -1.28 -1.61 -17.70
C THR A 463 0.09 -0.99 -17.41
N VAL A 464 0.18 0.34 -17.43
CA VAL A 464 1.38 1.12 -17.06
C VAL A 464 1.35 1.49 -15.58
N CYS A 465 0.26 2.08 -15.12
CA CYS A 465 0.09 2.38 -13.69
C CYS A 465 -0.71 1.27 -13.00
N ARG A 466 -0.02 0.38 -12.29
CA ARG A 466 -0.66 -0.77 -11.61
C ARG A 466 -1.52 -0.37 -10.43
N CYS A 467 -1.09 0.64 -9.65
CA CYS A 467 -1.85 1.09 -8.48
C CYS A 467 -3.23 1.61 -8.85
N ALA A 468 -3.32 2.34 -9.97
CA ALA A 468 -4.56 2.96 -10.46
C ALA A 468 -5.18 2.20 -11.66
N GLY A 469 -4.62 1.06 -12.09
CA GLY A 469 -5.13 0.26 -13.20
C GLY A 469 -5.08 0.96 -14.57
N VAL A 470 -4.21 1.97 -14.76
CA VAL A 470 -4.22 2.80 -15.98
C VAL A 470 -3.34 2.20 -17.06
N SER A 471 -3.93 2.04 -18.26
CA SER A 471 -3.25 1.50 -19.45
C SER A 471 -2.36 2.53 -20.14
N GLY A 472 -1.43 2.05 -20.97
CA GLY A 472 -0.62 2.89 -21.85
C GLY A 472 -1.46 3.69 -22.84
N SER A 473 -2.56 3.13 -23.36
CA SER A 473 -3.48 3.81 -24.26
C SER A 473 -4.19 4.99 -23.59
N THR A 474 -4.62 4.83 -22.33
CA THR A 474 -5.24 5.92 -21.56
C THR A 474 -4.26 7.07 -21.34
N ILE A 475 -3.00 6.75 -20.99
CA ILE A 475 -1.95 7.77 -20.83
C ILE A 475 -1.66 8.47 -22.15
N THR A 476 -1.52 7.72 -23.23
CA THR A 476 -1.23 8.28 -24.56
C THR A 476 -2.37 9.18 -25.05
N ALA A 477 -3.63 8.82 -24.78
CA ALA A 477 -4.79 9.67 -25.08
C ALA A 477 -4.71 11.01 -24.31
N ALA A 478 -4.44 10.97 -23.01
CA ALA A 478 -4.28 12.19 -22.22
C ALA A 478 -3.12 13.08 -22.72
N VAL A 479 -2.01 12.49 -23.18
CA VAL A 479 -0.90 13.22 -23.79
C VAL A 479 -1.33 13.84 -25.13
N ALA A 480 -2.09 13.13 -25.95
CA ALA A 480 -2.65 13.66 -27.20
C ALA A 480 -3.65 14.81 -26.96
N ASP A 481 -4.37 14.78 -25.83
CA ASP A 481 -5.28 15.85 -25.38
C ASP A 481 -4.54 17.05 -24.73
N GLY A 482 -3.20 17.04 -24.72
CA GLY A 482 -2.36 18.17 -24.34
C GLY A 482 -1.60 18.04 -23.00
N CYS A 483 -1.68 16.92 -22.29
CA CYS A 483 -0.86 16.70 -21.10
C CYS A 483 0.62 16.53 -21.49
N SER A 484 1.48 17.39 -20.98
CA SER A 484 2.91 17.44 -21.31
C SER A 484 3.84 17.05 -20.15
N THR A 485 3.29 16.88 -18.96
CA THR A 485 4.04 16.54 -17.74
C THR A 485 3.39 15.39 -16.99
N VAL A 486 4.20 14.67 -16.18
CA VAL A 486 3.68 13.59 -15.32
C VAL A 486 2.56 14.08 -14.40
N PRO A 487 2.65 15.26 -13.73
CA PRO A 487 1.56 15.76 -12.91
C PRO A 487 0.26 16.05 -13.68
N GLU A 488 0.34 16.49 -14.94
CA GLU A 488 -0.84 16.71 -15.79
C GLU A 488 -1.49 15.37 -16.17
N VAL A 489 -0.69 14.40 -16.62
CA VAL A 489 -1.16 13.04 -16.90
C VAL A 489 -1.76 12.41 -15.63
N SER A 490 -1.14 12.62 -14.47
CA SER A 490 -1.66 12.13 -13.19
C SER A 490 -3.02 12.71 -12.86
N ARG A 491 -3.24 14.00 -13.08
CA ARG A 491 -4.55 14.66 -12.88
C ARG A 491 -5.61 14.15 -13.84
N ALA A 492 -5.25 13.93 -15.11
CA ALA A 492 -6.19 13.47 -16.14
C ALA A 492 -6.54 11.99 -16.02
N THR A 493 -5.58 11.14 -15.64
CA THR A 493 -5.72 9.67 -15.73
C THR A 493 -5.55 8.96 -14.40
N ARG A 494 -5.05 9.65 -13.36
CA ARG A 494 -4.58 9.11 -12.08
C ARG A 494 -3.35 8.20 -12.16
N ALA A 495 -2.77 8.00 -13.34
CA ALA A 495 -1.49 7.33 -13.45
C ALA A 495 -0.43 8.10 -12.66
N GLY A 496 0.39 7.41 -11.88
CA GLY A 496 1.44 8.03 -11.08
C GLY A 496 1.03 8.57 -9.71
N THR A 497 -0.26 8.53 -9.34
CA THR A 497 -0.74 9.04 -8.04
C THR A 497 -0.56 8.07 -6.87
N GLY A 498 -0.17 6.81 -7.12
CA GLY A 498 0.08 5.80 -6.11
C GLY A 498 1.58 5.69 -5.75
N CYS A 499 2.19 4.54 -6.01
CA CYS A 499 3.58 4.24 -5.64
C CYS A 499 4.66 4.97 -6.45
N GLY A 500 4.29 5.78 -7.44
CA GLY A 500 5.23 6.52 -8.31
C GLY A 500 6.04 5.64 -9.28
N GLY A 501 5.96 4.33 -9.18
CA GLY A 501 6.78 3.40 -9.97
C GLY A 501 6.63 3.49 -11.49
N CYS A 502 5.53 4.11 -11.96
CA CYS A 502 5.26 4.32 -13.39
C CYS A 502 5.71 5.71 -13.91
N HIS A 503 6.32 6.58 -13.09
CA HIS A 503 6.68 7.94 -13.51
C HIS A 503 7.63 7.95 -14.70
N GLU A 504 8.65 7.08 -14.72
CA GLU A 504 9.59 7.00 -15.85
C GLU A 504 8.91 6.45 -17.11
N ASP A 505 7.99 5.49 -16.98
CA ASP A 505 7.21 4.97 -18.11
C ASP A 505 6.29 6.05 -18.68
N ILE A 506 5.65 6.86 -17.83
CA ILE A 506 4.81 8.00 -18.25
C ILE A 506 5.68 9.04 -18.98
N LYS A 507 6.84 9.43 -18.43
CA LYS A 507 7.78 10.34 -19.12
C LYS A 507 8.16 9.82 -20.51
N GLY A 508 8.51 8.53 -20.60
CA GLY A 508 8.85 7.91 -21.88
C GLY A 508 7.67 7.92 -22.88
N LEU A 509 6.42 7.80 -22.43
CA LEU A 509 5.24 7.94 -23.29
C LEU A 509 5.06 9.38 -23.77
N ILE A 510 5.24 10.37 -22.89
CA ILE A 510 5.19 11.80 -23.23
C ILE A 510 6.28 12.13 -24.26
N GLU A 511 7.53 11.76 -24.01
CA GLU A 511 8.66 12.03 -24.91
C GLU A 511 8.47 11.42 -26.31
N ARG A 512 8.01 10.17 -26.39
CA ARG A 512 7.72 9.51 -27.68
C ARG A 512 6.63 10.21 -28.48
N HIS A 513 5.57 10.68 -27.80
CA HIS A 513 4.50 11.42 -28.46
C HIS A 513 5.02 12.73 -29.08
N PHE A 514 5.77 13.53 -28.32
CA PHE A 514 6.32 14.79 -28.83
C PHE A 514 7.37 14.59 -29.93
N GLN A 515 8.19 13.54 -29.85
CA GLN A 515 9.12 13.17 -30.92
C GLN A 515 8.38 12.80 -32.21
N ALA A 516 7.28 12.03 -32.12
CA ALA A 516 6.48 11.67 -33.27
C ALA A 516 5.79 12.88 -33.92
N VAL A 517 5.29 13.82 -33.10
CA VAL A 517 4.67 15.09 -33.60
C VAL A 517 5.73 16.00 -34.25
N THR A 518 6.98 16.02 -33.75
CA THR A 518 8.05 16.87 -34.30
C THR A 518 8.63 16.28 -35.60
N ALA A 519 8.47 14.98 -35.84
CA ALA A 519 8.96 14.26 -37.01
C ALA A 519 7.92 14.18 -38.17
N ALA A 520 6.66 14.56 -37.94
CA ALA A 520 5.57 14.63 -38.91
C ALA A 520 5.38 16.06 -39.43
#